data_e14f8d3deb91b4b3f7061e41c9200115
#
_entry.id   e14f8d3deb91b4b3f7061e41c9200115
#
_cell.length_a   1.000
_cell.length_b   1.000
_cell.length_c   1.000
_cell.angle_alpha   90.00
_cell.angle_beta   90.00
_cell.angle_gamma   90.00
#
_symmetry.space_group_name_H-M   'P 1'
#
loop_
_entity.id
_entity.type
_entity.pdbx_description
1 polymer ?
#
loop_
_entity_poly.entity_id
_entity_poly.type
_entity_poly.pdbx_seq_one_letter_code
_entity_poly.pdbx_strand_id
1 'polypeptide(L)'
;MTSELTIDSNMLAWEQSKWPGIRRRQLRLDAETGGRTVLLKFEPGALLPRHMHPGGEELFVLDGRVRIEGKWYETGWYRYQPPKSVDDVFTGTGATILVMLPKPHVDLT
;
A
#
# COMPACT_ATOMS: atom_id res chain seq x y z
N MET A 1 -15.84 19.02 1.55
CA MET A 1 -16.36 18.48 2.81
C MET A 1 -16.24 16.98 2.83
N THR A 2 -15.75 16.42 3.90
CA THR A 2 -15.62 14.96 4.04
C THR A 2 -16.81 14.41 4.83
N SER A 3 -17.29 13.26 4.41
CA SER A 3 -18.37 12.54 5.07
C SER A 3 -17.80 11.35 5.84
N GLU A 4 -18.52 10.95 6.87
CA GLU A 4 -18.21 9.69 7.54
C GLU A 4 -18.34 8.53 6.54
N LEU A 5 -17.44 7.57 6.64
CA LEU A 5 -17.45 6.36 5.83
C LEU A 5 -17.19 5.15 6.73
N THR A 6 -18.08 4.16 6.64
CA THR A 6 -17.91 2.90 7.32
C THR A 6 -18.15 1.78 6.31
N ILE A 7 -17.17 0.90 6.17
CA ILE A 7 -17.28 -0.22 5.25
C ILE A 7 -16.73 -1.49 5.88
N ASP A 8 -17.27 -2.62 5.45
CA ASP A 8 -16.66 -3.92 5.74
C ASP A 8 -15.77 -4.28 4.54
N SER A 9 -14.45 -4.22 4.73
CA SER A 9 -13.51 -4.46 3.65
C SER A 9 -13.64 -5.84 3.03
N ASN A 10 -14.16 -6.82 3.78
CA ASN A 10 -14.37 -8.16 3.24
C ASN A 10 -15.46 -8.22 2.18
N MET A 11 -16.30 -7.19 2.10
CA MET A 11 -17.34 -7.08 1.07
C MET A 11 -16.83 -6.46 -0.22
N LEU A 12 -15.61 -5.94 -0.21
CA LEU A 12 -14.99 -5.38 -1.41
C LEU A 12 -14.25 -6.47 -2.18
N ALA A 13 -14.46 -6.51 -3.49
CA ALA A 13 -13.68 -7.41 -4.34
C ALA A 13 -12.22 -6.96 -4.40
N TRP A 14 -11.30 -7.93 -4.46
CA TRP A 14 -9.91 -7.64 -4.78
C TRP A 14 -9.81 -7.27 -6.27
N GLU A 15 -9.26 -6.12 -6.57
CA GLU A 15 -9.07 -5.66 -7.94
C GLU A 15 -7.61 -5.81 -8.35
N GLN A 16 -7.37 -6.27 -9.57
CA GLN A 16 -6.02 -6.37 -10.09
C GLN A 16 -5.42 -4.97 -10.26
N SER A 17 -4.23 -4.77 -9.70
CA SER A 17 -3.46 -3.56 -9.95
C SER A 17 -2.74 -3.65 -11.29
N LYS A 18 -2.02 -2.59 -11.69
CA LYS A 18 -1.21 -2.64 -12.90
C LYS A 18 0.04 -3.50 -12.74
N TRP A 19 0.42 -3.91 -11.52
CA TRP A 19 1.58 -4.76 -11.27
C TRP A 19 1.17 -6.21 -11.10
N PRO A 20 1.89 -7.14 -11.74
CA PRO A 20 1.59 -8.57 -11.60
C PRO A 20 1.66 -9.02 -10.14
N GLY A 21 0.72 -9.87 -9.74
CA GLY A 21 0.70 -10.46 -8.40
C GLY A 21 0.27 -9.54 -7.28
N ILE A 22 -0.14 -8.30 -7.59
CA ILE A 22 -0.58 -7.33 -6.58
C ILE A 22 -2.01 -6.92 -6.87
N ARG A 23 -2.90 -7.21 -5.91
CA ARG A 23 -4.31 -6.82 -5.96
C ARG A 23 -4.61 -5.83 -4.84
N ARG A 24 -5.68 -5.07 -5.00
CA ARG A 24 -6.03 -4.01 -4.07
C ARG A 24 -7.50 -3.99 -3.70
N ARG A 25 -7.79 -3.49 -2.52
CA ARG A 25 -9.10 -3.01 -2.08
C ARG A 25 -8.93 -1.56 -1.66
N GLN A 26 -9.58 -0.64 -2.35
CA GLN A 26 -9.53 0.77 -1.97
C GLN A 26 -10.57 1.03 -0.90
N LEU A 27 -10.13 1.42 0.30
CA LEU A 27 -11.03 1.67 1.42
C LEU A 27 -11.55 3.10 1.41
N ARG A 28 -10.70 4.06 1.02
CA ARG A 28 -11.07 5.46 0.98
C ARG A 28 -10.27 6.18 -0.10
N LEU A 29 -10.94 7.06 -0.80
CA LEU A 29 -10.30 7.99 -1.73
C LEU A 29 -10.76 9.41 -1.40
N ASP A 30 -9.82 10.32 -1.18
CA ASP A 30 -10.08 11.74 -1.07
C ASP A 30 -9.97 12.35 -2.46
N ALA A 31 -11.11 12.71 -3.06
CA ALA A 31 -11.14 13.22 -4.42
C ALA A 31 -10.44 14.56 -4.58
N GLU A 32 -10.33 15.35 -3.50
CA GLU A 32 -9.69 16.68 -3.57
C GLU A 32 -8.17 16.59 -3.58
N THR A 33 -7.60 15.70 -2.79
CA THR A 33 -6.14 15.58 -2.63
C THR A 33 -5.54 14.39 -3.37
N GLY A 34 -6.39 13.43 -3.77
CA GLY A 34 -5.94 12.14 -4.28
C GLY A 34 -5.43 11.21 -3.19
N GLY A 35 -5.52 11.61 -1.92
CA GLY A 35 -5.16 10.79 -0.79
C GLY A 35 -6.02 9.53 -0.72
N ARG A 36 -5.42 8.43 -0.26
CA ARG A 36 -6.13 7.15 -0.25
C ARG A 36 -5.65 6.23 0.85
N THR A 37 -6.56 5.35 1.23
CA THR A 37 -6.27 4.24 2.14
C THR A 37 -6.62 2.96 1.39
N VAL A 38 -5.64 2.07 1.25
CA VAL A 38 -5.81 0.85 0.45
C VAL A 38 -5.22 -0.35 1.17
N LEU A 39 -5.84 -1.51 0.92
CA LEU A 39 -5.26 -2.81 1.23
C LEU A 39 -4.58 -3.31 -0.04
N LEU A 40 -3.34 -3.79 0.08
CA LEU A 40 -2.61 -4.43 -1.00
C LEU A 40 -2.32 -5.86 -0.62
N LYS A 41 -2.65 -6.78 -1.52
CA LYS A 41 -2.36 -8.20 -1.35
C LYS A 41 -1.34 -8.62 -2.39
N PHE A 42 -0.20 -9.08 -1.89
CA PHE A 42 0.94 -9.52 -2.71
C PHE A 42 0.96 -11.03 -2.77
N GLU A 43 0.97 -11.59 -3.96
CA GLU A 43 1.26 -13.00 -4.16
C GLU A 43 2.75 -13.28 -3.90
N PRO A 44 3.13 -14.55 -3.61
CA PRO A 44 4.54 -14.90 -3.46
C PRO A 44 5.36 -14.45 -4.66
N GLY A 45 6.48 -13.78 -4.40
CA GLY A 45 7.39 -13.26 -5.43
C GLY A 45 7.01 -11.92 -6.02
N ALA A 46 5.90 -11.32 -5.61
CA ALA A 46 5.46 -10.05 -6.19
C ALA A 46 6.33 -8.89 -5.76
N LEU A 47 6.51 -7.95 -6.69
CA LEU A 47 7.30 -6.73 -6.47
C LEU A 47 6.46 -5.52 -6.88
N LEU A 48 6.33 -4.57 -5.95
CA LEU A 48 5.87 -3.22 -6.25
C LEU A 48 7.12 -2.40 -6.57
N PRO A 49 7.31 -2.00 -7.84
CA PRO A 49 8.54 -1.35 -8.26
C PRO A 49 8.76 0.00 -7.60
N ARG A 50 9.96 0.51 -7.73
CA ARG A 50 10.40 1.76 -7.12
C ARG A 50 9.44 2.90 -7.46
N HIS A 51 9.04 3.64 -6.43
CA HIS A 51 8.09 4.74 -6.54
C HIS A 51 8.35 5.77 -5.43
N MET A 52 7.84 6.98 -5.62
CA MET A 52 8.02 8.10 -4.71
C MET A 52 6.68 8.48 -4.09
N HIS A 53 6.70 8.87 -2.83
CA HIS A 53 5.52 9.28 -2.08
C HIS A 53 5.54 10.79 -1.85
N PRO A 54 4.90 11.60 -2.71
CA PRO A 54 4.94 13.07 -2.55
C PRO A 54 4.46 13.55 -1.20
N GLY A 55 3.45 12.90 -0.63
CA GLY A 55 2.90 13.26 0.69
C GLY A 55 3.34 12.37 1.82
N GLY A 56 4.30 11.45 1.57
CA GLY A 56 4.67 10.44 2.55
C GLY A 56 3.74 9.24 2.51
N GLU A 57 3.98 8.29 3.41
CA GLU A 57 3.22 7.04 3.46
C GLU A 57 3.20 6.48 4.87
N GLU A 58 2.06 5.93 5.28
CA GLU A 58 1.98 5.04 6.42
C GLU A 58 1.68 3.63 5.88
N LEU A 59 2.37 2.64 6.45
CA LEU A 59 2.24 1.25 6.04
C LEU A 59 2.18 0.36 7.26
N PHE A 60 1.24 -0.57 7.26
CA PHE A 60 1.11 -1.58 8.34
C PHE A 60 1.05 -2.96 7.73
N VAL A 61 1.90 -3.87 8.18
CA VAL A 61 1.91 -5.26 7.71
C VAL A 61 0.84 -6.04 8.48
N LEU A 62 -0.23 -6.41 7.77
CA LEU A 62 -1.35 -7.15 8.37
C LEU A 62 -1.10 -8.65 8.38
N ASP A 63 -0.42 -9.17 7.36
CA ASP A 63 -0.15 -10.60 7.21
C ASP A 63 1.08 -10.79 6.34
N GLY A 64 1.90 -11.80 6.66
CA GLY A 64 3.10 -12.12 5.91
C GLY A 64 4.27 -11.21 6.23
N ARG A 65 5.16 -11.04 5.25
CA ARG A 65 6.35 -10.20 5.41
C ARG A 65 6.72 -9.55 4.08
N VAL A 66 7.25 -8.35 4.18
CA VAL A 66 7.71 -7.58 3.02
C VAL A 66 9.12 -7.06 3.25
N ARG A 67 9.86 -6.90 2.15
CA ARG A 67 11.17 -6.25 2.16
C ARG A 67 11.02 -4.87 1.55
N ILE A 68 11.44 -3.86 2.29
CA ILE A 68 11.39 -2.46 1.86
C ILE A 68 12.78 -1.87 2.05
N GLU A 69 13.40 -1.37 1.00
CA GLU A 69 14.75 -0.80 1.03
C GLU A 69 15.75 -1.76 1.71
N GLY A 70 15.66 -3.05 1.38
CA GLY A 70 16.58 -4.07 1.87
C GLY A 70 16.31 -4.59 3.27
N LYS A 71 15.29 -4.10 3.95
CA LYS A 71 14.94 -4.56 5.31
C LYS A 71 13.63 -5.31 5.29
N TRP A 72 13.52 -6.37 6.10
CA TRP A 72 12.33 -7.18 6.23
C TRP A 72 11.45 -6.69 7.36
N TYR A 73 10.15 -6.61 7.09
CA TYR A 73 9.11 -6.21 8.05
C TYR A 73 8.05 -7.30 8.08
N GLU A 74 7.70 -7.74 9.28
CA GLU A 74 6.76 -8.85 9.48
C GLU A 74 5.41 -8.36 9.99
N THR A 75 4.45 -9.29 10.08
CA THR A 75 3.12 -9.00 10.61
C THR A 75 3.21 -8.20 11.91
N GLY A 76 2.44 -7.11 11.98
CA GLY A 76 2.40 -6.22 13.13
C GLY A 76 3.33 -5.02 13.05
N TRP A 77 4.21 -4.96 12.05
CA TRP A 77 5.12 -3.81 11.91
C TRP A 77 4.40 -2.63 11.26
N TYR A 78 4.68 -1.45 11.77
CA TYR A 78 4.22 -0.16 11.25
C TYR A 78 5.43 0.63 10.76
N ARG A 79 5.28 1.30 9.62
CA ARG A 79 6.31 2.13 9.03
C ARG A 79 5.71 3.46 8.58
N TYR A 80 6.34 4.56 9.00
CA TYR A 80 6.04 5.89 8.48
C TYR A 80 7.19 6.36 7.61
N GLN A 81 6.88 6.88 6.43
CA GLN A 81 7.85 7.51 5.55
C GLN A 81 7.45 8.97 5.30
N PRO A 82 8.42 9.91 5.43
CA PRO A 82 8.11 11.33 5.21
C PRO A 82 7.83 11.64 3.73
N PRO A 83 7.28 12.84 3.45
CA PRO A 83 7.08 13.29 2.07
C PRO A 83 8.35 13.19 1.24
N LYS A 84 8.18 12.81 -0.04
CA LYS A 84 9.22 12.61 -1.05
C LYS A 84 10.08 11.36 -0.82
N SER A 85 9.71 10.51 0.11
CA SER A 85 10.39 9.23 0.30
C SER A 85 10.19 8.31 -0.91
N VAL A 86 11.16 7.45 -1.13
CA VAL A 86 11.19 6.52 -2.27
C VAL A 86 11.43 5.11 -1.75
N ASP A 87 10.68 4.15 -2.25
CA ASP A 87 10.93 2.73 -1.93
C ASP A 87 10.42 1.80 -3.01
N ASP A 88 10.75 0.52 -2.85
CA ASP A 88 10.11 -0.61 -3.49
C ASP A 88 9.62 -1.55 -2.40
N VAL A 89 8.67 -2.43 -2.74
CA VAL A 89 8.13 -3.40 -1.77
C VAL A 89 8.12 -4.78 -2.42
N PHE A 90 8.80 -5.71 -1.81
CA PHE A 90 8.90 -7.08 -2.30
C PHE A 90 8.43 -8.06 -1.22
N THR A 91 7.83 -9.17 -1.66
CA THR A 91 7.55 -10.30 -0.78
C THR A 91 8.05 -11.59 -1.41
N GLY A 92 8.61 -12.49 -0.60
CA GLY A 92 8.98 -13.82 -1.07
C GLY A 92 7.84 -14.83 -0.92
N THR A 93 7.08 -14.73 0.16
CA THR A 93 6.08 -15.73 0.55
C THR A 93 4.64 -15.25 0.47
N GLY A 94 4.43 -13.98 0.15
CA GLY A 94 3.10 -13.35 0.15
C GLY A 94 2.91 -12.44 1.34
N ALA A 95 2.06 -11.42 1.17
CA ALA A 95 1.78 -10.46 2.24
C ALA A 95 0.51 -9.67 1.96
N THR A 96 -0.08 -9.15 3.03
CA THR A 96 -1.16 -8.16 2.95
C THR A 96 -0.74 -6.96 3.79
N ILE A 97 -0.79 -5.77 3.20
CA ILE A 97 -0.42 -4.53 3.87
C ILE A 97 -1.54 -3.51 3.77
N LEU A 98 -1.63 -2.66 4.79
CA LEU A 98 -2.50 -1.48 4.78
C LEU A 98 -1.63 -0.27 4.50
N VAL A 99 -2.02 0.53 3.51
CA VAL A 99 -1.24 1.70 3.08
C VAL A 99 -2.13 2.93 3.13
N MET A 100 -1.60 4.01 3.73
CA MET A 100 -2.26 5.31 3.77
C MET A 100 -1.36 6.35 3.11
N LEU A 101 -1.87 6.94 2.02
CA LEU A 101 -1.15 7.94 1.22
C LEU A 101 -1.92 9.26 1.24
N PRO A 102 -1.37 10.34 1.83
CA PRO A 102 -2.00 11.65 1.76
C PRO A 102 -2.10 12.21 0.34
N LYS A 103 -1.21 11.76 -0.55
CA LYS A 103 -1.19 12.09 -1.98
C LYS A 103 -0.86 10.83 -2.78
N PRO A 104 -1.25 10.77 -4.07
CA PRO A 104 -0.89 9.62 -4.91
C PRO A 104 0.62 9.45 -5.00
N HIS A 105 1.08 8.21 -5.07
CA HIS A 105 2.49 7.93 -5.34
C HIS A 105 2.82 8.20 -6.82
N VAL A 106 4.11 8.34 -7.12
CA VAL A 106 4.62 8.54 -8.48
C VAL A 106 5.57 7.40 -8.82
N ASP A 107 5.28 6.69 -9.90
CA ASP A 107 6.15 5.62 -10.37
C ASP A 107 7.45 6.19 -10.93
N LEU A 108 8.57 5.53 -10.63
CA LEU A 108 9.91 5.93 -11.06
C LEU A 108 10.50 5.01 -12.13
N THR A 109 9.68 4.08 -12.64
CA THR A 109 10.13 3.14 -13.69
C THR A 109 9.28 3.25 -14.93
#